data_7ec187edb912c02b6157c3a857d82a49
#
_entry.id   7ec187edb912c02b6157c3a857d82a49
#
_cell.length_a   1.000
_cell.length_b   1.000
_cell.length_c   1.000
_cell.angle_alpha   90.00
_cell.angle_beta   90.00
_cell.angle_gamma   90.00
#
_symmetry.space_group_name_H-M   'P 1'
#
loop_
_entity.id
_entity.type
_entity.pdbx_description
1 polymer ?
#
loop_
_entity_poly.entity_id
_entity_poly.type
_entity_poly.pdbx_seq_one_letter_code
_entity_poly.pdbx_strand_id
1 'polypeptide(L)'
;MSLGRGLLYSVLGTLTYPFLGILNRLRFSGAEHLKSLPNQNVLFVSNHQTYFSEVITLLHVFAAVKWGRTESLGIPFYLAAPFTRVSYVAAEQTMNANWVARFLKLGGVVTVKRTWNAASKEVNKGLDSSGTRNILRALEKSWVITFPQGTTTPFAPGRRGTATMIKQFRPIVVPLVIEGFDKAFEQRKLGIRKLGSDLSVRFKAPLEIREDETSEEILVKIMSAIEQDAAHQEKAARASSVAASLPG
;
A
#
# COMPACT_ATOMS: atom_id res chain seq x y z
N MET A 1 -4.10 -8.17 21.30
CA MET A 1 -3.23 -8.55 20.14
C MET A 1 -3.18 -10.07 20.13
N SER A 2 -3.61 -10.74 19.07
CA SER A 2 -3.57 -12.21 19.09
C SER A 2 -2.14 -12.69 18.81
N LEU A 3 -1.61 -13.55 19.67
CA LEU A 3 -0.32 -14.24 19.54
C LEU A 3 -0.18 -14.88 18.14
N GLY A 4 -1.28 -15.39 17.59
CA GLY A 4 -1.35 -16.00 16.27
C GLY A 4 -1.00 -15.05 15.11
N ARG A 5 -1.32 -13.75 15.22
CA ARG A 5 -0.98 -12.78 14.16
C ARG A 5 0.52 -12.46 14.14
N GLY A 6 1.15 -12.39 15.32
CA GLY A 6 2.59 -12.23 15.43
C GLY A 6 3.33 -13.42 14.81
N LEU A 7 2.94 -14.65 15.18
CA LEU A 7 3.51 -15.86 14.62
C LEU A 7 3.33 -15.95 13.10
N LEU A 8 2.13 -15.61 12.60
CA LEU A 8 1.87 -15.55 11.16
C LEU A 8 2.84 -14.59 10.43
N TYR A 9 3.05 -13.39 10.98
CA TYR A 9 3.96 -12.41 10.40
C TYR A 9 5.41 -12.85 10.46
N SER A 10 5.82 -13.51 11.55
CA SER A 10 7.18 -14.09 11.66
C SER A 10 7.41 -15.17 10.61
N VAL A 11 6.49 -16.12 10.47
CA VAL A 11 6.58 -17.21 9.49
C VAL A 11 6.57 -16.68 8.06
N LEU A 12 5.56 -15.86 7.71
CA LEU A 12 5.45 -15.27 6.38
C LEU A 12 6.69 -14.42 6.08
N GLY A 13 7.13 -13.61 7.04
CA GLY A 13 8.31 -12.77 6.91
C GLY A 13 9.58 -13.57 6.68
N THR A 14 9.80 -14.64 7.43
CA THR A 14 10.97 -15.51 7.24
C THR A 14 11.00 -16.12 5.84
N LEU A 15 9.85 -16.56 5.32
CA LEU A 15 9.75 -17.14 3.98
C LEU A 15 9.93 -16.11 2.86
N THR A 16 9.51 -14.87 3.08
CA THR A 16 9.52 -13.82 2.04
C THR A 16 10.76 -12.92 2.10
N TYR A 17 11.44 -12.83 3.24
CA TYR A 17 12.64 -12.02 3.41
C TYR A 17 13.73 -12.25 2.35
N PRO A 18 14.10 -13.50 1.99
CA PRO A 18 15.13 -13.74 0.98
C PRO A 18 14.82 -13.07 -0.36
N PHE A 19 13.55 -13.05 -0.76
CA PHE A 19 13.11 -12.46 -2.03
C PHE A 19 13.14 -10.94 -2.02
N LEU A 20 13.06 -10.31 -0.87
CA LEU A 20 13.05 -8.85 -0.72
C LEU A 20 14.43 -8.30 -0.38
N GLY A 21 15.14 -8.94 0.55
CA GLY A 21 16.38 -8.41 1.10
C GLY A 21 17.67 -9.01 0.55
N ILE A 22 17.60 -10.17 -0.15
CA ILE A 22 18.78 -10.88 -0.67
C ILE A 22 18.74 -10.97 -2.20
N LEU A 23 17.67 -11.53 -2.73
CA LEU A 23 17.51 -11.78 -4.18
C LEU A 23 17.08 -10.55 -4.96
N ASN A 24 16.48 -9.57 -4.32
CA ASN A 24 16.22 -8.24 -4.85
C ASN A 24 16.81 -7.18 -3.92
N ARG A 25 16.90 -5.95 -4.38
CA ARG A 25 17.46 -4.82 -3.63
C ARG A 25 16.36 -3.90 -3.13
N LEU A 26 15.73 -4.27 -2.02
CA LEU A 26 14.72 -3.41 -1.40
C LEU A 26 15.39 -2.27 -0.63
N ARG A 27 15.03 -1.05 -1.01
CA ARG A 27 15.39 0.19 -0.31
C ARG A 27 14.13 0.94 0.09
N PHE A 28 14.19 1.65 1.21
CA PHE A 28 13.12 2.56 1.60
C PHE A 28 13.69 3.86 2.15
N SER A 29 12.92 4.93 2.05
CA SER A 29 13.30 6.27 2.51
C SER A 29 12.10 6.98 3.14
N GLY A 30 12.34 8.08 3.86
CA GLY A 30 11.29 8.82 4.56
C GLY A 30 10.81 8.13 5.84
N ALA A 31 11.56 7.15 6.36
CA ALA A 31 11.23 6.44 7.60
C ALA A 31 11.12 7.37 8.82
N GLU A 32 11.78 8.52 8.78
CA GLU A 32 11.70 9.58 9.80
C GLU A 32 10.27 10.08 9.98
N HIS A 33 9.47 10.14 8.93
CA HIS A 33 8.06 10.55 8.99
C HIS A 33 7.18 9.58 9.80
N LEU A 34 7.66 8.35 10.01
CA LEU A 34 6.92 7.32 10.74
C LEU A 34 7.23 7.28 12.23
N LYS A 35 8.35 7.87 12.66
CA LYS A 35 8.84 7.77 14.05
C LYS A 35 7.88 8.36 15.08
N SER A 36 7.27 9.49 14.76
CA SER A 36 6.34 10.22 15.64
C SER A 36 4.88 9.79 15.50
N LEU A 37 4.58 8.88 14.56
CA LEU A 37 3.21 8.48 14.31
C LEU A 37 2.66 7.61 15.47
N PRO A 38 1.40 7.84 15.88
CA PRO A 38 0.71 6.96 16.81
C PRO A 38 0.54 5.57 16.19
N ASN A 39 0.35 4.54 17.03
CA ASN A 39 0.18 3.16 16.54
C ASN A 39 -1.21 2.86 15.96
N GLN A 40 -2.06 3.87 15.81
CA GLN A 40 -3.43 3.79 15.29
C GLN A 40 -3.81 5.12 14.64
N ASN A 41 -4.93 5.14 13.93
CA ASN A 41 -5.47 6.32 13.23
C ASN A 41 -4.51 6.91 12.18
N VAL A 42 -3.73 6.05 11.53
CA VAL A 42 -2.84 6.40 10.42
C VAL A 42 -3.30 5.66 9.17
N LEU A 43 -3.51 6.42 8.10
CA LEU A 43 -3.90 5.91 6.80
C LEU A 43 -2.76 6.11 5.80
N PHE A 44 -2.15 5.02 5.37
CA PHE A 44 -1.19 5.03 4.28
C PHE A 44 -1.93 4.95 2.95
N VAL A 45 -1.67 5.91 2.07
CA VAL A 45 -2.18 5.94 0.70
C VAL A 45 -1.04 5.65 -0.26
N SER A 46 -1.22 4.68 -1.16
CA SER A 46 -0.16 4.20 -2.07
C SER A 46 -0.65 4.00 -3.49
N ASN A 47 0.26 4.12 -4.45
CA ASN A 47 0.10 3.51 -5.77
C ASN A 47 0.17 1.98 -5.65
N HIS A 48 -0.21 1.24 -6.69
CA HIS A 48 -0.39 -0.21 -6.64
C HIS A 48 0.17 -0.86 -7.91
N GLN A 49 1.12 -1.77 -7.79
CA GLN A 49 1.77 -2.44 -8.93
C GLN A 49 1.48 -3.94 -8.95
N THR A 50 1.35 -4.58 -7.77
CA THR A 50 1.07 -6.02 -7.63
C THR A 50 0.04 -6.29 -6.54
N TYR A 51 -0.69 -7.42 -6.59
CA TYR A 51 -1.78 -7.67 -5.64
C TYR A 51 -1.31 -8.00 -4.23
N PHE A 52 -0.15 -8.66 -4.07
CA PHE A 52 0.26 -9.22 -2.78
C PHE A 52 1.66 -8.80 -2.33
N SER A 53 2.61 -8.72 -3.27
CA SER A 53 4.03 -8.53 -2.94
C SER A 53 4.29 -7.22 -2.20
N GLU A 54 3.57 -6.17 -2.54
CA GLU A 54 3.67 -4.85 -1.89
C GLU A 54 3.19 -4.88 -0.46
N VAL A 55 2.04 -5.50 -0.21
CA VAL A 55 1.48 -5.61 1.14
C VAL A 55 2.45 -6.38 2.04
N ILE A 56 2.98 -7.50 1.54
CA ILE A 56 4.00 -8.29 2.26
C ILE A 56 5.24 -7.44 2.53
N THR A 57 5.72 -6.71 1.53
CA THR A 57 6.87 -5.82 1.68
C THR A 57 6.62 -4.73 2.72
N LEU A 58 5.46 -4.10 2.71
CA LEU A 58 5.11 -3.06 3.67
C LEU A 58 5.04 -3.60 5.10
N LEU A 59 4.61 -4.86 5.31
CA LEU A 59 4.69 -5.51 6.62
C LEU A 59 6.14 -5.62 7.11
N HIS A 60 7.07 -6.01 6.23
CA HIS A 60 8.50 -6.01 6.54
C HIS A 60 9.04 -4.62 6.84
N VAL A 61 8.76 -3.66 5.97
CA VAL A 61 9.28 -2.29 6.11
C VAL A 61 8.78 -1.64 7.39
N PHE A 62 7.48 -1.74 7.71
CA PHE A 62 6.94 -1.18 8.96
C PHE A 62 7.55 -1.83 10.20
N ALA A 63 7.74 -3.16 10.18
CA ALA A 63 8.39 -3.83 11.28
C ALA A 63 9.86 -3.39 11.41
N ALA A 64 10.61 -3.31 10.31
CA ALA A 64 12.00 -2.85 10.29
C ALA A 64 12.13 -1.40 10.79
N VAL A 65 11.25 -0.49 10.36
CA VAL A 65 11.22 0.91 10.82
C VAL A 65 10.95 1.00 12.32
N LYS A 66 10.02 0.20 12.85
CA LYS A 66 9.75 0.15 14.31
C LYS A 66 10.96 -0.39 15.11
N TRP A 67 11.85 -1.12 14.44
CA TRP A 67 13.14 -1.56 14.99
C TRP A 67 14.30 -0.59 14.67
N GLY A 68 14.00 0.62 14.20
CA GLY A 68 14.97 1.69 13.98
C GLY A 68 15.70 1.66 12.63
N ARG A 69 15.28 0.82 11.69
CA ARG A 69 15.83 0.83 10.33
C ARG A 69 15.30 2.03 9.55
N THR A 70 16.14 2.61 8.67
CA THR A 70 15.80 3.84 7.93
C THR A 70 15.86 3.70 6.41
N GLU A 71 16.62 2.74 5.88
CA GLU A 71 16.90 2.66 4.43
C GLU A 71 16.78 1.24 3.84
N SER A 72 16.94 0.21 4.67
CA SER A 72 16.90 -1.18 4.22
C SER A 72 16.44 -2.12 5.35
N LEU A 73 16.00 -3.32 4.99
CA LEU A 73 15.55 -4.31 5.98
C LEU A 73 16.68 -4.74 6.94
N GLY A 74 17.92 -4.77 6.44
CA GLY A 74 19.05 -5.29 7.21
C GLY A 74 18.83 -6.74 7.65
N ILE A 75 19.51 -7.18 8.72
CA ILE A 75 19.28 -8.50 9.30
C ILE A 75 17.87 -8.55 9.92
N PRO A 76 17.08 -9.61 9.66
CA PRO A 76 15.64 -9.62 9.93
C PRO A 76 15.27 -9.91 11.40
N PHE A 77 16.01 -9.39 12.36
CA PHE A 77 15.68 -9.56 13.79
C PHE A 77 14.29 -9.03 14.17
N TYR A 78 13.76 -8.06 13.41
CA TYR A 78 12.41 -7.55 13.59
C TYR A 78 11.32 -8.61 13.40
N LEU A 79 11.64 -9.76 12.78
CA LEU A 79 10.70 -10.88 12.62
C LEU A 79 10.48 -11.66 13.93
N ALA A 80 11.37 -11.53 14.91
CA ALA A 80 11.17 -12.13 16.23
C ALA A 80 10.02 -11.46 17.01
N ALA A 81 9.79 -10.15 16.79
CA ALA A 81 8.68 -9.39 17.35
C ALA A 81 8.15 -8.38 16.31
N PRO A 82 7.42 -8.86 15.29
CA PRO A 82 6.99 -8.01 14.19
C PRO A 82 5.92 -7.00 14.63
N PHE A 83 5.91 -5.84 13.97
CA PHE A 83 4.85 -4.86 14.15
C PHE A 83 3.55 -5.37 13.50
N THR A 84 2.57 -5.76 14.31
CA THR A 84 1.35 -6.41 13.87
C THR A 84 0.13 -5.49 13.79
N ARG A 85 0.27 -4.22 14.18
CA ARG A 85 -0.82 -3.23 14.11
C ARG A 85 -0.91 -2.59 12.73
N VAL A 86 -1.01 -3.43 11.71
CA VAL A 86 -1.20 -3.02 10.32
C VAL A 86 -2.40 -3.76 9.73
N SER A 87 -3.24 -3.04 9.04
CA SER A 87 -4.36 -3.58 8.27
C SER A 87 -4.30 -3.03 6.85
N TYR A 88 -4.82 -3.75 5.89
CA TYR A 88 -4.88 -3.26 4.51
C TYR A 88 -6.27 -3.46 3.93
N VAL A 89 -6.68 -2.50 3.10
CA VAL A 89 -7.99 -2.51 2.45
C VAL A 89 -7.90 -3.34 1.17
N ALA A 90 -8.75 -4.34 1.05
CA ALA A 90 -8.84 -5.17 -0.15
C ALA A 90 -10.29 -5.44 -0.55
N ALA A 91 -10.51 -5.63 -1.85
CA ALA A 91 -11.83 -6.02 -2.34
C ALA A 91 -12.14 -7.47 -1.93
N GLU A 92 -13.36 -7.72 -1.47
CA GLU A 92 -13.82 -9.03 -1.01
C GLU A 92 -13.63 -10.11 -2.07
N GLN A 93 -13.88 -9.78 -3.34
CA GLN A 93 -13.70 -10.70 -4.48
C GLN A 93 -12.23 -11.14 -4.63
N THR A 94 -11.28 -10.23 -4.40
CA THR A 94 -9.84 -10.55 -4.47
C THR A 94 -9.42 -11.50 -3.35
N MET A 95 -10.01 -11.35 -2.17
CA MET A 95 -9.67 -12.14 -0.98
C MET A 95 -10.27 -13.56 -0.98
N ASN A 96 -11.15 -13.87 -1.90
CA ASN A 96 -11.74 -15.20 -2.05
C ASN A 96 -11.12 -16.00 -3.22
N ALA A 97 -10.26 -15.36 -4.02
CA ALA A 97 -9.79 -15.91 -5.30
C ALA A 97 -8.82 -17.09 -5.15
N ASN A 98 -7.99 -17.15 -4.10
CA ASN A 98 -6.98 -18.21 -3.93
C ASN A 98 -6.59 -18.42 -2.45
N TRP A 99 -5.81 -19.50 -2.21
CA TRP A 99 -5.36 -19.84 -0.85
C TRP A 99 -4.46 -18.79 -0.21
N VAL A 100 -3.65 -18.07 -1.00
CA VAL A 100 -2.79 -16.96 -0.54
C VAL A 100 -3.65 -15.83 0.02
N ALA A 101 -4.69 -15.45 -0.73
CA ALA A 101 -5.62 -14.42 -0.29
C ALA A 101 -6.33 -14.81 1.02
N ARG A 102 -6.73 -16.08 1.15
CA ARG A 102 -7.32 -16.61 2.39
C ARG A 102 -6.35 -16.57 3.57
N PHE A 103 -5.08 -16.90 3.33
CA PHE A 103 -4.03 -16.82 4.35
C PHE A 103 -3.78 -15.36 4.77
N LEU A 104 -3.72 -14.44 3.83
CA LEU A 104 -3.54 -13.02 4.10
C LEU A 104 -4.72 -12.39 4.87
N LYS A 105 -5.93 -12.97 4.77
CA LYS A 105 -7.06 -12.54 5.63
C LYS A 105 -6.74 -12.62 7.14
N LEU A 106 -5.95 -13.59 7.55
CA LEU A 106 -5.52 -13.73 8.94
C LEU A 106 -4.56 -12.59 9.35
N GLY A 107 -3.89 -11.97 8.37
CA GLY A 107 -2.93 -10.89 8.56
C GLY A 107 -3.54 -9.49 8.78
N GLY A 108 -4.86 -9.34 8.82
CA GLY A 108 -5.51 -8.04 9.10
C GLY A 108 -6.06 -7.32 7.88
N VAL A 109 -6.64 -8.08 6.97
CA VAL A 109 -7.41 -7.54 5.86
C VAL A 109 -8.68 -6.85 6.35
N VAL A 110 -8.94 -5.66 5.81
CA VAL A 110 -10.23 -4.99 5.86
C VAL A 110 -10.90 -5.16 4.51
N THR A 111 -11.88 -6.05 4.44
CA THR A 111 -12.59 -6.27 3.18
C THR A 111 -13.64 -5.20 2.93
N VAL A 112 -13.66 -4.71 1.70
CA VAL A 112 -14.69 -3.81 1.18
C VAL A 112 -15.38 -4.43 -0.02
N LYS A 113 -16.70 -4.31 -0.09
CA LYS A 113 -17.45 -4.72 -1.27
C LYS A 113 -17.21 -3.71 -2.40
N ARG A 114 -16.86 -4.19 -3.58
CA ARG A 114 -16.86 -3.33 -4.77
C ARG A 114 -18.30 -3.05 -5.16
N THR A 115 -18.69 -1.79 -5.14
CA THR A 115 -20.04 -1.34 -5.53
C THR A 115 -20.22 -1.19 -7.05
N TRP A 116 -19.25 -1.60 -7.87
CA TRP A 116 -19.31 -1.50 -9.34
C TRP A 116 -18.76 -2.74 -10.02
N ASN A 117 -19.41 -3.14 -11.09
CA ASN A 117 -18.86 -4.05 -12.11
C ASN A 117 -18.18 -3.19 -13.19
N ALA A 118 -17.08 -3.69 -13.77
CA ALA A 118 -16.33 -3.01 -14.83
C ALA A 118 -17.18 -2.63 -16.06
N ALA A 119 -18.38 -3.19 -16.17
CA ALA A 119 -19.34 -2.95 -17.27
C ALA A 119 -20.35 -1.83 -16.99
N SER A 120 -20.46 -1.32 -15.76
CA SER A 120 -21.43 -0.24 -15.45
C SER A 120 -20.73 1.11 -15.34
N LYS A 121 -21.11 2.05 -16.19
CA LYS A 121 -20.66 3.46 -16.20
C LYS A 121 -21.10 4.28 -14.98
N GLU A 122 -21.76 3.69 -14.00
CA GLU A 122 -22.21 4.38 -12.78
C GLU A 122 -21.10 4.46 -11.72
N VAL A 123 -20.31 5.52 -11.78
CA VAL A 123 -19.15 5.81 -10.92
C VAL A 123 -19.54 6.37 -9.53
N ASN A 124 -20.81 6.49 -9.17
CA ASN A 124 -21.28 7.40 -8.10
C ASN A 124 -21.97 6.76 -6.89
N LYS A 125 -21.79 5.47 -6.61
CA LYS A 125 -22.19 4.96 -5.28
C LYS A 125 -20.99 5.01 -4.34
N GLY A 126 -21.07 5.84 -3.30
CA GLY A 126 -20.08 5.93 -2.23
C GLY A 126 -19.79 4.55 -1.61
N LEU A 127 -18.71 4.46 -0.81
CA LEU A 127 -18.40 3.24 -0.05
C LEU A 127 -19.67 2.71 0.63
N ASP A 128 -19.96 1.43 0.45
CA ASP A 128 -20.98 0.74 1.23
C ASP A 128 -20.76 1.04 2.73
N SER A 129 -21.82 1.39 3.43
CA SER A 129 -21.77 1.75 4.86
C SER A 129 -21.09 0.68 5.73
N SER A 130 -21.10 -0.57 5.30
CA SER A 130 -20.41 -1.69 5.97
C SER A 130 -18.90 -1.63 5.76
N GLY A 131 -18.43 -1.36 4.55
CA GLY A 131 -17.02 -1.20 4.23
C GLY A 131 -16.40 -0.01 4.95
N THR A 132 -17.09 1.11 4.98
CA THR A 132 -16.67 2.32 5.70
C THR A 132 -16.51 2.06 7.20
N ARG A 133 -17.48 1.39 7.82
CA ARG A 133 -17.39 1.01 9.25
C ARG A 133 -16.22 0.07 9.54
N ASN A 134 -15.94 -0.87 8.66
CA ASN A 134 -14.82 -1.80 8.83
C ASN A 134 -13.47 -1.07 8.77
N ILE A 135 -13.32 -0.11 7.88
CA ILE A 135 -12.11 0.71 7.79
C ILE A 135 -11.96 1.58 9.05
N LEU A 136 -13.04 2.22 9.53
CA LEU A 136 -13.01 3.01 10.75
C LEU A 136 -12.54 2.17 11.95
N ARG A 137 -13.15 0.99 12.16
CA ARG A 137 -12.74 0.06 13.24
C ARG A 137 -11.27 -0.39 13.11
N ALA A 138 -10.74 -0.48 11.90
CA ALA A 138 -9.34 -0.78 11.69
C ALA A 138 -8.44 0.40 12.03
N LEU A 139 -8.81 1.62 11.64
CA LEU A 139 -8.09 2.85 11.99
C LEU A 139 -8.01 3.08 13.50
N GLU A 140 -9.08 2.77 14.24
CA GLU A 140 -9.10 2.85 15.70
C GLU A 140 -8.06 1.94 16.39
N LYS A 141 -7.53 0.94 15.71
CA LYS A 141 -6.69 -0.12 16.32
C LYS A 141 -5.33 -0.29 15.67
N SER A 142 -5.16 0.22 14.46
CA SER A 142 -4.01 -0.08 13.60
C SER A 142 -3.71 1.01 12.58
N TRP A 143 -2.56 0.92 11.96
CA TRP A 143 -2.26 1.56 10.69
C TRP A 143 -3.05 0.87 9.58
N VAL A 144 -3.60 1.63 8.66
CA VAL A 144 -4.37 1.11 7.53
C VAL A 144 -3.69 1.51 6.23
N ILE A 145 -3.50 0.54 5.34
CA ILE A 145 -2.98 0.76 3.99
C ILE A 145 -4.15 0.73 3.02
N THR A 146 -4.24 1.71 2.13
CA THR A 146 -5.22 1.74 1.05
C THR A 146 -4.57 2.14 -0.27
N PHE A 147 -5.16 1.65 -1.37
CA PHE A 147 -4.74 1.94 -2.73
C PHE A 147 -5.87 2.74 -3.41
N PRO A 148 -5.78 4.07 -3.50
CA PRO A 148 -6.87 4.93 -3.96
C PRO A 148 -7.39 4.62 -5.36
N GLN A 149 -6.53 4.12 -6.25
CA GLN A 149 -6.89 3.71 -7.61
C GLN A 149 -7.73 2.42 -7.62
N GLY A 150 -7.52 1.52 -6.64
CA GLY A 150 -8.17 0.20 -6.56
C GLY A 150 -7.86 -0.72 -7.75
N THR A 151 -6.77 -0.45 -8.46
CA THR A 151 -6.24 -1.23 -9.57
C THR A 151 -4.71 -1.10 -9.60
N THR A 152 -4.05 -2.04 -10.25
CA THR A 152 -2.60 -2.03 -10.49
C THR A 152 -2.22 -1.38 -11.82
N THR A 153 -3.18 -0.80 -12.55
CA THR A 153 -2.94 -0.04 -13.77
C THR A 153 -2.33 1.31 -13.40
N PRO A 154 -1.13 1.64 -13.88
CA PRO A 154 -0.50 2.94 -13.61
C PRO A 154 -1.38 4.09 -14.10
N PHE A 155 -1.38 5.20 -13.36
CA PHE A 155 -2.11 6.42 -13.67
C PHE A 155 -3.62 6.28 -13.86
N ALA A 156 -4.20 5.14 -13.43
CA ALA A 156 -5.65 5.01 -13.38
C ALA A 156 -6.26 6.06 -12.44
N PRO A 157 -7.46 6.57 -12.73
CA PRO A 157 -8.10 7.56 -11.89
C PRO A 157 -8.30 7.08 -10.46
N GLY A 158 -8.05 7.96 -9.50
CA GLY A 158 -8.33 7.71 -8.09
C GLY A 158 -9.85 7.64 -7.83
N ARG A 159 -10.24 6.87 -6.82
CA ARG A 159 -11.64 6.69 -6.42
C ARG A 159 -12.01 7.59 -5.26
N ARG A 160 -13.14 8.25 -5.36
CA ARG A 160 -13.67 9.17 -4.34
C ARG A 160 -13.79 8.55 -2.94
N GLY A 161 -14.02 7.24 -2.85
CA GLY A 161 -14.23 6.56 -1.57
C GLY A 161 -13.13 6.77 -0.54
N THR A 162 -11.86 6.73 -0.96
CA THR A 162 -10.73 7.02 -0.05
C THR A 162 -10.76 8.47 0.44
N ALA A 163 -11.00 9.42 -0.44
CA ALA A 163 -11.06 10.84 -0.08
C ALA A 163 -12.26 11.16 0.83
N THR A 164 -13.43 10.58 0.54
CA THR A 164 -14.62 10.72 1.39
C THR A 164 -14.36 10.18 2.80
N MET A 165 -13.70 9.03 2.91
CA MET A 165 -13.32 8.45 4.18
C MET A 165 -12.33 9.34 4.94
N ILE A 166 -11.33 9.91 4.27
CA ILE A 166 -10.37 10.85 4.88
C ILE A 166 -11.11 12.08 5.40
N LYS A 167 -12.00 12.67 4.60
CA LYS A 167 -12.80 13.82 5.03
C LYS A 167 -13.65 13.50 6.26
N GLN A 168 -14.23 12.32 6.31
CA GLN A 168 -15.15 11.91 7.37
C GLN A 168 -14.42 11.54 8.68
N PHE A 169 -13.30 10.80 8.59
CA PHE A 169 -12.65 10.21 9.78
C PHE A 169 -11.37 10.91 10.20
N ARG A 170 -10.85 11.79 9.35
CA ARG A 170 -9.65 12.60 9.61
C ARG A 170 -8.47 11.82 10.21
N PRO A 171 -8.07 10.70 9.58
CA PRO A 171 -6.86 10.02 9.98
C PRO A 171 -5.64 10.85 9.61
N ILE A 172 -4.48 10.55 10.22
CA ILE A 172 -3.20 11.03 9.73
C ILE A 172 -2.92 10.33 8.39
N VAL A 173 -2.90 11.09 7.29
CA VAL A 173 -2.72 10.55 5.93
C VAL A 173 -1.26 10.61 5.55
N VAL A 174 -0.64 9.45 5.32
CA VAL A 174 0.78 9.34 4.93
C VAL A 174 0.88 8.77 3.53
N PRO A 175 1.31 9.56 2.54
CA PRO A 175 1.55 9.04 1.20
C PRO A 175 2.80 8.17 1.19
N LEU A 176 2.75 7.11 0.41
CA LEU A 176 3.92 6.31 0.06
C LEU A 176 3.91 5.95 -1.42
N VAL A 177 5.07 5.88 -2.01
CA VAL A 177 5.28 5.53 -3.42
C VAL A 177 6.09 4.25 -3.47
N ILE A 178 5.62 3.28 -4.25
CA ILE A 178 6.29 2.01 -4.49
C ILE A 178 6.70 1.91 -5.95
N GLU A 179 7.90 1.35 -6.19
CA GLU A 179 8.44 1.19 -7.54
C GLU A 179 9.19 -0.13 -7.68
N GLY A 180 9.18 -0.70 -8.90
CA GLY A 180 9.95 -1.89 -9.27
C GLY A 180 9.26 -3.21 -8.99
N PHE A 181 8.11 -3.22 -8.35
CA PHE A 181 7.40 -4.45 -7.97
C PHE A 181 6.80 -5.18 -9.17
N ASP A 182 6.30 -4.46 -10.15
CA ASP A 182 5.78 -4.98 -11.42
C ASP A 182 6.87 -5.65 -12.28
N LYS A 183 8.13 -5.24 -12.10
CA LYS A 183 9.29 -5.85 -12.76
C LYS A 183 9.74 -7.13 -12.05
N ALA A 184 9.74 -7.13 -10.73
CA ALA A 184 10.27 -8.22 -9.91
C ALA A 184 9.27 -9.36 -9.71
N PHE A 185 7.98 -9.05 -9.64
CA PHE A 185 6.94 -9.99 -9.24
C PHE A 185 5.79 -10.07 -10.24
N GLU A 186 5.10 -11.21 -10.24
CA GLU A 186 3.85 -11.33 -11.01
C GLU A 186 2.75 -10.45 -10.40
N GLN A 187 1.96 -9.84 -11.26
CA GLN A 187 0.96 -8.87 -10.85
C GLN A 187 -0.16 -9.48 -10.00
N ARG A 188 -0.64 -10.68 -10.36
CA ARG A 188 -1.84 -11.29 -9.75
C ARG A 188 -1.57 -12.48 -8.85
N LYS A 189 -0.32 -12.97 -8.82
CA LYS A 189 0.10 -14.14 -8.05
C LYS A 189 1.31 -13.81 -7.18
N LEU A 190 1.62 -14.67 -6.22
CA LEU A 190 2.91 -14.68 -5.55
C LEU A 190 3.91 -15.43 -6.43
N GLY A 191 4.32 -14.82 -7.52
CA GLY A 191 5.33 -15.36 -8.43
C GLY A 191 6.46 -14.38 -8.61
N ILE A 192 7.65 -14.89 -8.88
CA ILE A 192 8.84 -14.10 -9.20
C ILE A 192 8.92 -13.99 -10.71
N ARG A 193 9.06 -12.77 -11.20
CA ARG A 193 9.26 -12.47 -12.63
C ARG A 193 10.74 -12.27 -12.95
N LYS A 194 11.44 -11.52 -12.09
CA LYS A 194 12.86 -11.21 -12.26
C LYS A 194 13.53 -11.04 -10.90
N LEU A 195 14.69 -11.66 -10.72
CA LEU A 195 15.58 -11.43 -9.59
C LEU A 195 16.56 -10.29 -9.88
N GLY A 196 17.20 -9.78 -8.83
CA GLY A 196 18.14 -8.66 -8.93
C GLY A 196 17.49 -7.32 -9.23
N SER A 197 16.18 -7.20 -9.06
CA SER A 197 15.44 -5.97 -9.29
C SER A 197 15.62 -4.98 -8.13
N ASP A 198 15.65 -3.69 -8.47
CA ASP A 198 15.60 -2.61 -7.48
C ASP A 198 14.14 -2.36 -7.10
N LEU A 199 13.86 -2.50 -5.82
CA LEU A 199 12.55 -2.25 -5.22
C LEU A 199 12.66 -1.01 -4.34
N SER A 200 11.74 -0.09 -4.45
CA SER A 200 11.72 1.07 -3.58
C SER A 200 10.37 1.31 -2.91
N VAL A 201 10.45 1.80 -1.66
CA VAL A 201 9.32 2.29 -0.88
C VAL A 201 9.70 3.66 -0.34
N ARG A 202 9.01 4.72 -0.79
CA ARG A 202 9.29 6.09 -0.35
C ARG A 202 8.10 6.61 0.46
N PHE A 203 8.32 6.89 1.75
CA PHE A 203 7.33 7.56 2.60
C PHE A 203 7.48 9.07 2.43
N LYS A 204 6.37 9.76 2.31
CA LYS A 204 6.33 11.22 2.29
C LYS A 204 5.81 11.75 3.64
N ALA A 205 6.02 13.02 3.89
CA ALA A 205 5.45 13.68 5.07
C ALA A 205 3.92 13.52 5.10
N PRO A 206 3.30 13.41 6.28
CA PRO A 206 1.86 13.41 6.40
C PRO A 206 1.22 14.58 5.67
N LEU A 207 0.12 14.32 4.96
CA LEU A 207 -0.63 15.34 4.25
C LEU A 207 -1.40 16.22 5.22
N GLU A 208 -1.27 17.51 5.04
CA GLU A 208 -2.14 18.47 5.69
C GLU A 208 -3.49 18.51 4.96
N ILE A 209 -4.54 18.05 5.62
CA ILE A 209 -5.91 18.06 5.11
C ILE A 209 -6.71 19.08 5.90
N ARG A 210 -7.13 20.17 5.24
CA ARG A 210 -7.92 21.22 5.87
C ARG A 210 -9.38 20.81 6.01
N GLU A 211 -10.09 21.47 6.91
CA GLU A 211 -11.50 21.17 7.20
C GLU A 211 -12.45 21.53 6.06
N ASP A 212 -12.12 22.60 5.34
CA ASP A 212 -12.90 23.14 4.23
C ASP A 212 -12.71 22.36 2.92
N GLU A 213 -11.67 21.51 2.82
CA GLU A 213 -11.39 20.76 1.58
C GLU A 213 -12.53 19.80 1.22
N THR A 214 -12.90 19.83 -0.05
CA THR A 214 -13.84 18.88 -0.64
C THR A 214 -13.20 17.50 -0.82
N SER A 215 -14.00 16.45 -0.97
CA SER A 215 -13.46 15.11 -1.28
C SER A 215 -12.70 15.06 -2.61
N GLU A 216 -13.07 15.91 -3.56
CA GLU A 216 -12.40 16.06 -4.86
C GLU A 216 -10.98 16.66 -4.69
N GLU A 217 -10.86 17.74 -3.93
CA GLU A 217 -9.56 18.36 -3.62
C GLU A 217 -8.65 17.41 -2.86
N ILE A 218 -9.18 16.69 -1.86
CA ILE A 218 -8.45 15.66 -1.13
C ILE A 218 -7.98 14.57 -2.09
N LEU A 219 -8.82 14.12 -3.03
CA LEU A 219 -8.45 13.10 -4.00
C LEU A 219 -7.31 13.57 -4.92
N VAL A 220 -7.39 14.79 -5.45
CA VAL A 220 -6.32 15.38 -6.26
C VAL A 220 -5.01 15.43 -5.47
N LYS A 221 -5.06 15.91 -4.22
CA LYS A 221 -3.90 15.96 -3.34
C LYS A 221 -3.27 14.58 -3.10
N ILE A 222 -4.10 13.56 -2.85
CA ILE A 222 -3.62 12.18 -2.67
C ILE A 222 -2.97 11.67 -3.96
N MET A 223 -3.62 11.81 -5.11
CA MET A 223 -3.13 11.28 -6.38
C MET A 223 -1.80 11.92 -6.78
N SER A 224 -1.62 13.22 -6.52
CA SER A 224 -0.36 13.91 -6.71
C SER A 224 0.70 13.42 -5.72
N ALA A 225 0.34 13.24 -4.45
CA ALA A 225 1.27 12.79 -3.42
C ALA A 225 1.80 11.37 -3.68
N ILE A 226 0.99 10.47 -4.24
CA ILE A 226 1.42 9.11 -4.64
C ILE A 226 1.95 9.03 -6.07
N GLU A 227 2.18 10.16 -6.73
CA GLU A 227 2.78 10.26 -8.07
C GLU A 227 1.95 9.55 -9.16
N GLN A 228 0.63 9.67 -9.09
CA GLN A 228 -0.31 9.04 -10.02
C GLN A 228 -1.25 10.04 -10.70
N ASP A 229 -0.86 11.32 -10.78
CA ASP A 229 -1.57 12.37 -11.51
C ASP A 229 -1.08 12.51 -12.96
N ALA A 230 -1.71 13.39 -13.73
CA ALA A 230 -1.38 13.64 -15.14
C ALA A 230 0.06 14.16 -15.34
N ALA A 231 0.56 15.01 -14.43
CA ALA A 231 1.91 15.56 -14.53
C ALA A 231 2.98 14.45 -14.39
N HIS A 232 2.78 13.52 -13.47
CA HIS A 232 3.66 12.37 -13.30
C HIS A 232 3.54 11.38 -14.46
N GLN A 233 2.36 11.21 -15.05
CA GLN A 233 2.15 10.41 -16.25
C GLN A 233 2.96 10.96 -17.44
N GLU A 234 2.90 12.26 -17.69
CA GLU A 234 3.69 12.92 -18.74
C GLU A 234 5.20 12.76 -18.52
N LYS A 235 5.65 12.94 -17.26
CA LYS A 235 7.04 12.76 -16.90
C LYS A 235 7.51 11.32 -17.16
N ALA A 236 6.71 10.33 -16.80
CA ALA A 236 7.00 8.92 -17.05
C ALA A 236 7.06 8.59 -18.55
N ALA A 237 6.14 9.15 -19.35
CA ALA A 237 6.14 8.98 -20.81
C ALA A 237 7.40 9.57 -21.46
N ARG A 238 7.81 10.77 -21.06
CA ARG A 238 9.06 11.40 -21.53
C ARG A 238 10.30 10.58 -21.16
N ALA A 239 10.38 10.08 -19.92
CA ALA A 239 11.50 9.24 -19.49
C ALA A 239 11.60 7.94 -20.32
N SER A 240 10.47 7.33 -20.64
CA SER A 240 10.42 6.12 -21.47
C SER A 240 10.84 6.39 -22.92
N SER A 241 10.47 7.52 -23.49
CA SER A 241 10.86 7.89 -24.86
C SER A 241 12.37 8.16 -24.97
N VAL A 242 12.96 8.83 -23.97
CA VAL A 242 14.40 9.07 -23.92
C VAL A 242 15.18 7.75 -23.78
N ALA A 243 14.72 6.84 -22.92
CA ALA A 243 15.36 5.53 -22.75
C ALA A 243 15.31 4.67 -24.03
N ALA A 244 14.25 4.79 -24.83
CA ALA A 244 14.10 4.08 -26.11
C ALA A 244 14.95 4.69 -27.25
N SER A 245 15.40 5.92 -27.12
CA SER A 245 16.22 6.63 -28.15
C SER A 245 17.72 6.49 -27.92
N LEU A 246 18.17 5.91 -26.82
CA LEU A 246 19.60 5.66 -26.57
C LEU A 246 20.04 4.38 -27.30
N PRO A 247 21.08 4.44 -28.16
CA PRO A 247 21.64 3.25 -28.79
C PRO A 247 22.23 2.32 -27.73
N GLY A 248 21.84 1.03 -27.76
CA GLY A 248 22.36 -0.01 -26.91
C GLY A 248 23.81 -0.38 -27.19
#